data_d5b24daa5071a84f3774776a1f8cf2d8
#
_entry.id   d5b24daa5071a84f3774776a1f8cf2d8
#
_cell.length_a   1.000
_cell.length_b   1.000
_cell.length_c   1.000
_cell.angle_alpha   90.00
_cell.angle_beta   90.00
_cell.angle_gamma   90.00
#
_symmetry.space_group_name_H-M   'P 1'
#
loop_
_entity.id
_entity.type
_entity.pdbx_description
1 polymer ?
#
loop_
_entity_poly.entity_id
_entity_poly.type
_entity_poly.pdbx_seq_one_letter_code
_entity_poly.pdbx_strand_id
1 'polypeptide(L)'
;MAGKYLIAGLGNIGVEYAGTRHNIGFMVVDRLAEDAGTVFKVDRLGSIAEISYRGSKLILLKPSTYMNLSGKAVNYWMQKENIPMENLMVICDDLALPVGTVRMRKKGSDGGHNGLGNINQILGTSDYCRIRVGIGNGFPRGGQVDYVLGRFEGEEAAKLPEVLKRAAQGVKDFTFMGADRAMNICNTDPKKAEPKPVESAVKEVVAEDKPKEKELSFKEKLLNLFKNNRKE
;
A
#
# COMPACT_ATOMS: atom_id res chain seq x y z
N MET A 1 10.93 16.30 -3.81
CA MET A 1 10.54 17.69 -3.49
C MET A 1 9.45 17.63 -2.44
N ALA A 2 9.51 18.52 -1.43
CA ALA A 2 8.47 18.63 -0.43
C ALA A 2 7.15 19.07 -1.10
N GLY A 3 6.09 18.30 -0.95
CA GLY A 3 4.79 18.55 -1.57
C GLY A 3 3.67 18.61 -0.54
N LYS A 4 2.52 19.13 -0.95
CA LYS A 4 1.29 19.07 -0.19
C LYS A 4 0.35 18.06 -0.85
N TYR A 5 -0.20 17.15 -0.08
CA TYR A 5 -1.03 16.05 -0.56
C TYR A 5 -2.39 16.04 0.16
N LEU A 6 -3.46 15.69 -0.55
CA LEU A 6 -4.75 15.34 0.03
C LEU A 6 -4.93 13.83 0.02
N ILE A 7 -5.12 13.25 1.19
CA ILE A 7 -5.38 11.83 1.39
C ILE A 7 -6.80 11.68 1.90
N ALA A 8 -7.73 11.38 1.01
CA ALA A 8 -9.15 11.25 1.33
C ALA A 8 -9.49 9.79 1.59
N GLY A 9 -9.73 9.42 2.85
CA GLY A 9 -10.35 8.15 3.20
C GLY A 9 -11.87 8.27 3.03
N LEU A 10 -12.49 7.34 2.29
CA LEU A 10 -13.95 7.29 2.15
C LEU A 10 -14.60 6.48 3.26
N GLY A 11 -15.77 6.92 3.68
CA GLY A 11 -16.58 6.31 4.73
C GLY A 11 -17.82 7.15 5.03
N ASN A 12 -18.70 6.61 5.85
CA ASN A 12 -19.89 7.29 6.38
C ASN A 12 -19.66 7.75 7.82
N ILE A 13 -20.18 8.93 8.14
CA ILE A 13 -20.18 9.46 9.53
C ILE A 13 -21.28 8.78 10.34
N GLY A 14 -21.02 8.64 11.64
CA GLY A 14 -21.95 8.05 12.59
C GLY A 14 -21.34 6.83 13.28
N VAL A 15 -21.70 6.63 14.54
CA VAL A 15 -21.21 5.50 15.35
C VAL A 15 -21.70 4.17 14.80
N GLU A 16 -22.84 4.15 14.14
CA GLU A 16 -23.45 3.00 13.48
C GLU A 16 -22.59 2.46 12.32
N TYR A 17 -21.83 3.33 11.63
CA TYR A 17 -20.95 2.98 10.53
C TYR A 17 -19.50 2.69 10.96
N ALA A 18 -19.19 2.93 12.24
CA ALA A 18 -17.84 2.69 12.73
C ALA A 18 -17.45 1.22 12.58
N GLY A 19 -16.31 0.97 11.95
CA GLY A 19 -15.79 -0.38 11.73
C GLY A 19 -16.47 -1.17 10.62
N THR A 20 -17.40 -0.58 9.85
CA THR A 20 -18.00 -1.23 8.68
C THR A 20 -17.00 -1.35 7.52
N ARG A 21 -17.26 -2.29 6.59
CA ARG A 21 -16.42 -2.49 5.40
C ARG A 21 -16.33 -1.22 4.56
N HIS A 22 -17.44 -0.47 4.44
CA HIS A 22 -17.47 0.79 3.68
C HIS A 22 -16.68 1.93 4.34
N ASN A 23 -16.32 1.79 5.62
CA ASN A 23 -15.50 2.75 6.35
C ASN A 23 -14.01 2.40 6.37
N ILE A 24 -13.55 1.43 5.55
CA ILE A 24 -12.14 1.05 5.51
C ILE A 24 -11.22 2.23 5.14
N GLY A 25 -11.70 3.15 4.30
CA GLY A 25 -10.97 4.37 3.97
C GLY A 25 -10.73 5.25 5.20
N PHE A 26 -11.74 5.41 6.06
CA PHE A 26 -11.60 6.13 7.35
C PHE A 26 -10.59 5.44 8.26
N MET A 27 -10.66 4.11 8.38
CA MET A 27 -9.73 3.33 9.22
C MET A 27 -8.26 3.51 8.79
N VAL A 28 -7.99 3.60 7.48
CA VAL A 28 -6.63 3.81 6.98
C VAL A 28 -6.10 5.20 7.33
N VAL A 29 -6.91 6.25 7.18
CA VAL A 29 -6.46 7.60 7.55
C VAL A 29 -6.41 7.78 9.07
N ASP A 30 -7.26 7.09 9.84
CA ASP A 30 -7.15 7.04 11.31
C ASP A 30 -5.81 6.41 11.72
N ARG A 31 -5.42 5.29 11.09
CA ARG A 31 -4.13 4.65 11.33
C ARG A 31 -2.95 5.58 11.02
N LEU A 32 -3.04 6.36 9.93
CA LEU A 32 -1.99 7.35 9.59
C LEU A 32 -1.87 8.44 10.64
N ALA A 33 -3.01 8.91 11.17
CA ALA A 33 -3.05 9.92 12.23
C ALA A 33 -2.49 9.38 13.55
N GLU A 34 -2.89 8.15 13.94
CA GLU A 34 -2.37 7.44 15.11
C GLU A 34 -0.84 7.25 15.03
N ASP A 35 -0.35 6.72 13.90
CA ASP A 35 1.10 6.53 13.66
C ASP A 35 1.89 7.84 13.80
N ALA A 36 1.25 8.99 13.54
CA ALA A 36 1.87 10.32 13.63
C ALA A 36 1.59 11.05 14.95
N GLY A 37 0.83 10.45 15.86
CA GLY A 37 0.47 11.05 17.15
C GLY A 37 -0.43 12.28 17.00
N THR A 38 -1.26 12.36 15.96
CA THR A 38 -2.18 13.49 15.71
C THR A 38 -3.64 13.03 15.80
N VAL A 39 -4.55 14.00 15.93
CA VAL A 39 -5.98 13.76 16.04
C VAL A 39 -6.74 14.54 14.98
N PHE A 40 -7.87 13.98 14.53
CA PHE A 40 -8.77 14.66 13.62
C PHE A 40 -9.50 15.80 14.31
N LYS A 41 -9.65 16.91 13.62
CA LYS A 41 -10.46 18.06 14.01
C LYS A 41 -11.61 18.23 13.02
N VAL A 42 -12.80 18.49 13.52
CA VAL A 42 -13.97 18.80 12.67
C VAL A 42 -13.75 20.14 11.97
N ASP A 43 -13.95 20.13 10.66
CA ASP A 43 -13.90 21.32 9.82
C ASP A 43 -14.98 21.20 8.72
N ARG A 44 -15.04 22.19 7.82
CA ARG A 44 -16.04 22.24 6.76
C ARG A 44 -15.97 21.01 5.85
N LEU A 45 -17.08 20.31 5.67
CA LEU A 45 -17.28 19.14 4.85
C LEU A 45 -16.43 17.90 5.24
N GLY A 46 -15.77 17.92 6.40
CA GLY A 46 -15.03 16.75 6.86
C GLY A 46 -14.28 16.95 8.16
N SER A 47 -13.70 15.88 8.65
CA SER A 47 -12.69 15.93 9.71
C SER A 47 -11.32 15.86 9.09
N ILE A 48 -10.39 16.68 9.59
CA ILE A 48 -9.05 16.88 9.06
C ILE A 48 -8.01 16.58 10.13
N ALA A 49 -6.97 15.86 9.73
CA ALA A 49 -5.70 15.78 10.47
C ALA A 49 -4.55 16.11 9.53
N GLU A 50 -3.53 16.80 10.05
CA GLU A 50 -2.33 17.14 9.30
C GLU A 50 -1.16 16.36 9.85
N ILE A 51 -0.40 15.73 8.95
CA ILE A 51 0.83 15.03 9.29
C ILE A 51 1.97 15.46 8.37
N SER A 52 3.19 15.35 8.87
CA SER A 52 4.39 15.56 8.07
C SER A 52 5.10 14.23 7.84
N TYR A 53 5.44 13.94 6.59
CA TYR A 53 6.18 12.73 6.25
C TYR A 53 7.30 13.06 5.25
N ARG A 54 8.56 12.86 5.66
CA ARG A 54 9.76 13.11 4.82
C ARG A 54 9.74 14.46 4.10
N GLY A 55 9.35 15.52 4.81
CA GLY A 55 9.29 16.88 4.30
C GLY A 55 8.01 17.24 3.52
N SER A 56 7.14 16.29 3.23
CA SER A 56 5.83 16.56 2.63
C SER A 56 4.75 16.74 3.70
N LYS A 57 3.77 17.61 3.42
CA LYS A 57 2.58 17.83 4.25
C LYS A 57 1.42 17.00 3.68
N LEU A 58 0.86 16.10 4.49
CA LEU A 58 -0.29 15.31 4.14
C LEU A 58 -1.51 15.81 4.92
N ILE A 59 -2.56 16.16 4.19
CA ILE A 59 -3.85 16.53 4.75
C ILE A 59 -4.72 15.28 4.66
N LEU A 60 -5.00 14.68 5.79
CA LEU A 60 -5.89 13.52 5.93
C LEU A 60 -7.31 14.02 6.03
N LEU A 61 -8.19 13.55 5.15
CA LEU A 61 -9.60 13.95 5.09
C LEU A 61 -10.50 12.74 5.34
N LYS A 62 -11.41 12.87 6.31
CA LYS A 62 -12.61 12.03 6.43
C LYS A 62 -13.81 12.90 6.03
N PRO A 63 -14.40 12.73 4.82
CA PRO A 63 -15.60 13.48 4.43
C PRO A 63 -16.73 13.33 5.44
N SER A 64 -17.40 14.42 5.79
CA SER A 64 -18.61 14.40 6.63
C SER A 64 -19.90 14.48 5.81
N THR A 65 -19.79 14.33 4.51
CA THR A 65 -20.91 14.21 3.56
C THR A 65 -21.39 12.77 3.49
N TYR A 66 -22.60 12.55 2.98
CA TYR A 66 -23.00 11.21 2.56
C TYR A 66 -22.00 10.68 1.52
N MET A 67 -21.85 9.35 1.44
CA MET A 67 -20.89 8.69 0.52
C MET A 67 -21.04 9.19 -0.92
N ASN A 68 -22.27 9.28 -1.43
CA ASN A 68 -22.58 9.79 -2.79
C ASN A 68 -22.38 11.30 -2.97
N LEU A 69 -21.86 12.01 -1.96
CA LEU A 69 -21.51 13.43 -2.02
C LEU A 69 -20.03 13.67 -1.62
N SER A 70 -19.22 12.63 -1.55
CA SER A 70 -17.80 12.71 -1.16
C SER A 70 -16.98 13.65 -2.04
N GLY A 71 -17.33 13.77 -3.32
CA GLY A 71 -16.66 14.66 -4.27
C GLY A 71 -16.73 16.14 -3.87
N LYS A 72 -17.82 16.57 -3.19
CA LYS A 72 -17.90 17.94 -2.68
C LYS A 72 -16.84 18.24 -1.64
N ALA A 73 -16.61 17.31 -0.73
CA ALA A 73 -15.57 17.44 0.31
C ALA A 73 -14.16 17.42 -0.30
N VAL A 74 -13.88 16.45 -1.18
CA VAL A 74 -12.59 16.33 -1.86
C VAL A 74 -12.26 17.58 -2.65
N ASN A 75 -13.17 18.05 -3.51
CA ASN A 75 -12.97 19.25 -4.32
C ASN A 75 -12.76 20.50 -3.46
N TYR A 76 -13.57 20.67 -2.41
CA TYR A 76 -13.41 21.80 -1.49
C TYR A 76 -12.01 21.85 -0.87
N TRP A 77 -11.52 20.71 -0.36
CA TRP A 77 -10.21 20.64 0.29
C TRP A 77 -9.05 20.75 -0.69
N MET A 78 -9.18 20.22 -1.90
CA MET A 78 -8.20 20.44 -2.97
C MET A 78 -8.04 21.92 -3.29
N GLN A 79 -9.17 22.63 -3.45
CA GLN A 79 -9.16 24.07 -3.74
C GLN A 79 -8.66 24.89 -2.56
N LYS A 80 -9.17 24.65 -1.35
CA LYS A 80 -8.76 25.36 -0.13
C LYS A 80 -7.26 25.30 0.11
N GLU A 81 -6.66 24.15 -0.15
CA GLU A 81 -5.25 23.88 0.14
C GLU A 81 -4.34 24.00 -1.09
N ASN A 82 -4.91 24.37 -2.25
CA ASN A 82 -4.20 24.47 -3.54
C ASN A 82 -3.44 23.16 -3.87
N ILE A 83 -4.14 22.02 -3.77
CA ILE A 83 -3.56 20.68 -4.03
C ILE A 83 -3.85 20.30 -5.47
N PRO A 84 -2.83 20.03 -6.30
CA PRO A 84 -3.02 19.59 -7.67
C PRO A 84 -3.50 18.14 -7.74
N MET A 85 -4.08 17.74 -8.88
CA MET A 85 -4.70 16.42 -9.06
C MET A 85 -3.73 15.25 -8.85
N GLU A 86 -2.49 15.41 -9.27
CA GLU A 86 -1.42 14.41 -9.07
C GLU A 86 -1.07 14.15 -7.61
N ASN A 87 -1.44 15.06 -6.71
CA ASN A 87 -1.22 14.95 -5.27
C ASN A 87 -2.49 14.53 -4.50
N LEU A 88 -3.57 14.18 -5.22
CA LEU A 88 -4.76 13.57 -4.64
C LEU A 88 -4.60 12.04 -4.56
N MET A 89 -4.87 11.48 -3.38
CA MET A 89 -5.10 10.05 -3.20
C MET A 89 -6.42 9.80 -2.49
N VAL A 90 -7.22 8.88 -3.05
CA VAL A 90 -8.49 8.45 -2.46
C VAL A 90 -8.37 7.00 -2.00
N ILE A 91 -8.83 6.69 -0.79
CA ILE A 91 -8.81 5.35 -0.20
C ILE A 91 -10.25 4.87 -0.05
N CYS A 92 -10.56 3.70 -0.60
CA CYS A 92 -11.92 3.15 -0.59
C CYS A 92 -11.91 1.62 -0.50
N ASP A 93 -13.04 1.06 -0.14
CA ASP A 93 -13.31 -0.39 -0.24
C ASP A 93 -13.50 -0.83 -1.69
N ASP A 94 -13.34 -2.14 -1.92
CA ASP A 94 -13.47 -2.73 -3.23
C ASP A 94 -14.01 -4.16 -3.16
N LEU A 95 -15.20 -4.34 -3.71
CA LEU A 95 -15.88 -5.63 -3.78
C LEU A 95 -15.21 -6.65 -4.72
N ALA A 96 -14.49 -6.18 -5.73
CA ALA A 96 -13.84 -7.04 -6.72
C ALA A 96 -12.50 -7.62 -6.23
N LEU A 97 -12.01 -7.18 -5.09
CA LEU A 97 -10.77 -7.67 -4.50
C LEU A 97 -11.06 -8.56 -3.28
N PRO A 98 -10.36 -9.70 -3.13
CA PRO A 98 -10.46 -10.51 -1.92
C PRO A 98 -10.14 -9.72 -0.66
N VAL A 99 -10.77 -10.08 0.47
CA VAL A 99 -10.48 -9.48 1.78
C VAL A 99 -8.98 -9.58 2.11
N GLY A 100 -8.40 -8.46 2.57
CA GLY A 100 -6.98 -8.39 2.89
C GLY A 100 -6.08 -7.96 1.72
N THR A 101 -6.64 -7.80 0.52
CA THR A 101 -5.91 -7.30 -0.64
C THR A 101 -5.86 -5.78 -0.64
N VAL A 102 -4.67 -5.21 -0.85
CA VAL A 102 -4.48 -3.77 -1.06
C VAL A 102 -3.92 -3.56 -2.46
N ARG A 103 -4.54 -2.69 -3.24
CA ARG A 103 -4.11 -2.36 -4.61
C ARG A 103 -4.11 -0.85 -4.83
N MET A 104 -3.06 -0.34 -5.43
CA MET A 104 -2.96 1.05 -5.85
C MET A 104 -3.19 1.16 -7.36
N ARG A 105 -3.88 2.23 -7.80
CA ARG A 105 -4.08 2.57 -9.20
C ARG A 105 -3.99 4.08 -9.37
N LYS A 106 -3.37 4.53 -10.45
CA LYS A 106 -3.28 5.97 -10.80
C LYS A 106 -4.57 6.51 -11.39
N LYS A 107 -5.38 5.63 -12.00
CA LYS A 107 -6.65 5.95 -12.64
C LYS A 107 -7.54 4.71 -12.71
N GLY A 108 -8.81 4.88 -13.02
CA GLY A 108 -9.73 3.77 -13.23
C GLY A 108 -11.20 4.16 -13.06
N SER A 109 -12.11 3.28 -13.43
CA SER A 109 -13.54 3.44 -13.16
C SER A 109 -13.84 3.44 -11.65
N ASP A 110 -15.02 3.88 -11.28
CA ASP A 110 -15.51 3.84 -9.91
C ASP A 110 -15.87 2.43 -9.43
N GLY A 111 -16.05 1.47 -10.34
CA GLY A 111 -16.40 0.09 -10.00
C GLY A 111 -17.76 -0.05 -9.28
N GLY A 112 -18.66 0.93 -9.46
CA GLY A 112 -19.93 1.00 -8.75
C GLY A 112 -19.86 1.56 -7.33
N HIS A 113 -18.69 2.05 -6.91
CA HIS A 113 -18.53 2.69 -5.61
C HIS A 113 -19.06 4.13 -5.65
N ASN A 114 -20.15 4.41 -4.94
CA ASN A 114 -20.87 5.70 -4.99
C ASN A 114 -19.97 6.90 -4.68
N GLY A 115 -19.04 6.77 -3.74
CA GLY A 115 -18.10 7.85 -3.40
C GLY A 115 -17.15 8.16 -4.54
N LEU A 116 -16.56 7.15 -5.18
CA LEU A 116 -15.70 7.34 -6.35
C LEU A 116 -16.47 7.89 -7.53
N GLY A 117 -17.69 7.41 -7.78
CA GLY A 117 -18.56 7.92 -8.84
C GLY A 117 -18.82 9.42 -8.68
N ASN A 118 -19.15 9.87 -7.47
CA ASN A 118 -19.37 11.30 -7.21
C ASN A 118 -18.06 12.13 -7.29
N ILE A 119 -16.93 11.60 -6.83
CA ILE A 119 -15.64 12.27 -7.01
C ILE A 119 -15.34 12.45 -8.50
N ASN A 120 -15.50 11.40 -9.32
CA ASN A 120 -15.30 11.47 -10.77
C ASN A 120 -16.20 12.52 -11.42
N GLN A 121 -17.47 12.57 -11.01
CA GLN A 121 -18.43 13.55 -11.51
C GLN A 121 -18.04 15.00 -11.16
N ILE A 122 -17.66 15.26 -9.92
CA ILE A 122 -17.34 16.62 -9.44
C ILE A 122 -15.98 17.10 -9.98
N LEU A 123 -14.98 16.22 -10.07
CA LEU A 123 -13.65 16.57 -10.59
C LEU A 123 -13.57 16.52 -12.12
N GLY A 124 -14.59 15.95 -12.80
CA GLY A 124 -14.60 15.78 -14.25
C GLY A 124 -13.58 14.78 -14.79
N THR A 125 -12.99 13.99 -13.92
CA THR A 125 -11.95 13.01 -14.29
C THR A 125 -11.91 11.85 -13.31
N SER A 126 -11.39 10.70 -13.77
CA SER A 126 -11.03 9.56 -12.95
C SER A 126 -9.50 9.38 -12.83
N ASP A 127 -8.74 10.40 -13.26
CA ASP A 127 -7.26 10.35 -13.35
C ASP A 127 -6.62 10.93 -12.08
N TYR A 128 -6.81 10.23 -10.96
CA TYR A 128 -6.20 10.47 -9.67
C TYR A 128 -5.82 9.14 -9.00
N CYS A 129 -4.82 9.20 -8.12
CA CYS A 129 -4.34 8.02 -7.43
C CYS A 129 -5.35 7.50 -6.41
N ARG A 130 -5.50 6.18 -6.32
CA ARG A 130 -6.37 5.55 -5.34
C ARG A 130 -5.77 4.29 -4.75
N ILE A 131 -6.02 4.06 -3.46
CA ILE A 131 -5.83 2.77 -2.79
C ILE A 131 -7.19 2.10 -2.68
N ARG A 132 -7.29 0.90 -3.25
CA ARG A 132 -8.45 0.03 -3.19
C ARG A 132 -8.17 -1.08 -2.19
N VAL A 133 -8.99 -1.18 -1.15
CA VAL A 133 -8.88 -2.20 -0.11
C VAL A 133 -9.96 -3.25 -0.33
N GLY A 134 -9.55 -4.48 -0.58
CA GLY A 134 -10.46 -5.59 -0.84
C GLY A 134 -11.31 -5.94 0.38
N ILE A 135 -12.61 -5.99 0.16
CA ILE A 135 -13.60 -6.39 1.17
C ILE A 135 -14.34 -7.68 0.76
N GLY A 136 -14.05 -8.23 -0.45
CA GLY A 136 -14.74 -9.42 -0.96
C GLY A 136 -16.16 -9.12 -1.45
N ASN A 137 -16.87 -10.16 -1.89
CA ASN A 137 -18.21 -10.08 -2.46
C ASN A 137 -19.10 -11.25 -2.04
N GLY A 138 -18.88 -11.77 -0.84
CA GLY A 138 -19.59 -12.95 -0.29
C GLY A 138 -21.02 -12.66 0.16
N PHE A 139 -21.84 -12.00 -0.66
CA PHE A 139 -23.23 -11.67 -0.35
C PHE A 139 -24.20 -12.16 -1.42
N PRO A 140 -25.47 -12.48 -1.06
CA PRO A 140 -26.50 -12.87 -2.01
C PRO A 140 -26.91 -11.71 -2.91
N ARG A 141 -27.56 -12.03 -4.04
CA ARG A 141 -28.09 -11.01 -4.95
C ARG A 141 -28.98 -10.02 -4.20
N GLY A 142 -28.69 -8.72 -4.33
CA GLY A 142 -29.40 -7.64 -3.64
C GLY A 142 -28.84 -7.31 -2.23
N GLY A 143 -27.96 -8.13 -1.65
CA GLY A 143 -27.40 -7.93 -0.30
C GLY A 143 -26.18 -7.01 -0.22
N GLN A 144 -25.81 -6.32 -1.31
CA GLN A 144 -24.60 -5.52 -1.36
C GLN A 144 -24.59 -4.40 -0.31
N VAL A 145 -25.71 -3.70 -0.10
CA VAL A 145 -25.80 -2.58 0.85
C VAL A 145 -25.53 -3.06 2.27
N ASP A 146 -26.21 -4.12 2.69
CA ASP A 146 -26.04 -4.70 4.02
C ASP A 146 -24.61 -5.23 4.21
N TYR A 147 -24.03 -5.82 3.17
CA TYR A 147 -22.66 -6.33 3.21
C TYR A 147 -21.62 -5.21 3.42
N VAL A 148 -21.68 -4.13 2.64
CA VAL A 148 -20.71 -3.04 2.77
C VAL A 148 -20.89 -2.25 4.08
N LEU A 149 -22.12 -2.20 4.61
CA LEU A 149 -22.44 -1.59 5.90
C LEU A 149 -22.24 -2.56 7.09
N GLY A 150 -21.96 -3.83 6.80
CA GLY A 150 -21.58 -4.83 7.80
C GLY A 150 -20.14 -4.65 8.26
N ARG A 151 -19.83 -5.18 9.46
CA ARG A 151 -18.48 -5.16 10.03
C ARG A 151 -17.66 -6.36 9.57
N PHE A 152 -16.34 -6.22 9.65
CA PHE A 152 -15.45 -7.38 9.51
C PHE A 152 -15.54 -8.26 10.75
N GLU A 153 -15.60 -9.59 10.56
CA GLU A 153 -15.74 -10.56 11.65
C GLU A 153 -14.74 -11.71 11.50
N GLY A 154 -14.48 -12.40 12.61
CA GLY A 154 -13.63 -13.60 12.62
C GLY A 154 -12.26 -13.38 11.95
N GLU A 155 -11.95 -14.23 10.99
CA GLU A 155 -10.67 -14.19 10.25
C GLU A 155 -10.48 -12.90 9.42
N GLU A 156 -11.57 -12.28 8.98
CA GLU A 156 -11.48 -11.00 8.24
C GLU A 156 -11.02 -9.89 9.18
N ALA A 157 -11.61 -9.80 10.38
CA ALA A 157 -11.22 -8.83 11.39
C ALA A 157 -9.76 -9.03 11.83
N ALA A 158 -9.31 -10.27 11.96
CA ALA A 158 -7.92 -10.58 12.32
C ALA A 158 -6.88 -10.08 11.29
N LYS A 159 -7.28 -9.93 10.02
CA LYS A 159 -6.41 -9.41 8.94
C LYS A 159 -6.33 -7.88 8.93
N LEU A 160 -7.28 -7.16 9.52
CA LEU A 160 -7.37 -5.70 9.42
C LEU A 160 -6.11 -4.96 9.84
N PRO A 161 -5.45 -5.27 10.98
CA PRO A 161 -4.27 -4.52 11.40
C PRO A 161 -3.17 -4.49 10.33
N GLU A 162 -2.91 -5.62 9.68
CA GLU A 162 -1.90 -5.71 8.63
C GLU A 162 -2.35 -5.02 7.32
N VAL A 163 -3.63 -5.14 6.98
CA VAL A 163 -4.23 -4.46 5.82
C VAL A 163 -4.14 -2.95 5.96
N LEU A 164 -4.51 -2.41 7.14
CA LEU A 164 -4.43 -0.98 7.43
C LEU A 164 -2.99 -0.49 7.39
N LYS A 165 -2.06 -1.23 8.00
CA LYS A 165 -0.62 -0.93 7.95
C LYS A 165 -0.10 -0.88 6.51
N ARG A 166 -0.46 -1.87 5.68
CA ARG A 166 -0.07 -1.92 4.27
C ARG A 166 -0.65 -0.76 3.46
N ALA A 167 -1.92 -0.44 3.66
CA ALA A 167 -2.56 0.69 2.98
C ALA A 167 -1.93 2.02 3.40
N ALA A 168 -1.67 2.23 4.70
CA ALA A 168 -0.99 3.40 5.23
C ALA A 168 0.45 3.53 4.68
N GLN A 169 1.18 2.41 4.55
CA GLN A 169 2.49 2.41 3.92
C GLN A 169 2.41 2.81 2.44
N GLY A 170 1.41 2.34 1.70
CA GLY A 170 1.17 2.76 0.32
C GLY A 170 0.95 4.26 0.17
N VAL A 171 0.26 4.91 1.12
CA VAL A 171 0.13 6.38 1.17
C VAL A 171 1.49 7.05 1.38
N LYS A 172 2.27 6.56 2.35
CA LYS A 172 3.63 7.07 2.64
C LYS A 172 4.55 6.93 1.42
N ASP A 173 4.50 5.80 0.73
CA ASP A 173 5.30 5.55 -0.49
C ASP A 173 4.88 6.48 -1.64
N PHE A 174 3.58 6.67 -1.84
CA PHE A 174 3.06 7.61 -2.85
C PHE A 174 3.59 9.02 -2.64
N THR A 175 3.54 9.52 -1.41
CA THR A 175 3.97 10.89 -1.10
C THR A 175 5.49 11.08 -1.15
N PHE A 176 6.26 10.01 -1.00
CA PHE A 176 7.72 10.04 -0.99
C PHE A 176 8.35 9.79 -2.36
N MET A 177 7.89 8.76 -3.09
CA MET A 177 8.54 8.31 -4.33
C MET A 177 7.66 8.44 -5.58
N GLY A 178 6.46 9.00 -5.44
CA GLY A 178 5.51 9.18 -6.54
C GLY A 178 4.68 7.94 -6.87
N ALA A 179 3.62 8.15 -7.66
CA ALA A 179 2.59 7.15 -7.92
C ALA A 179 3.11 5.85 -8.57
N ASP A 180 4.01 5.96 -9.56
CA ASP A 180 4.46 4.78 -10.33
C ASP A 180 5.25 3.80 -9.48
N ARG A 181 6.23 4.29 -8.73
CA ARG A 181 7.06 3.45 -7.84
C ARG A 181 6.23 2.89 -6.69
N ALA A 182 5.42 3.73 -6.06
CA ALA A 182 4.55 3.32 -4.96
C ALA A 182 3.54 2.25 -5.41
N MET A 183 2.97 2.38 -6.61
CA MET A 183 2.04 1.42 -7.17
C MET A 183 2.70 0.05 -7.38
N ASN A 184 3.93 0.01 -7.90
CA ASN A 184 4.67 -1.23 -8.09
C ASN A 184 4.90 -1.95 -6.77
N ILE A 185 5.35 -1.23 -5.73
CA ILE A 185 5.59 -1.78 -4.38
C ILE A 185 4.26 -2.24 -3.76
N CYS A 186 3.26 -1.38 -3.72
CA CYS A 186 1.96 -1.66 -3.13
C CYS A 186 1.27 -2.88 -3.76
N ASN A 187 1.43 -3.07 -5.07
CA ASN A 187 0.80 -4.15 -5.82
C ASN A 187 1.58 -5.46 -5.83
N THR A 188 2.82 -5.47 -5.37
CA THR A 188 3.59 -6.71 -5.20
C THR A 188 3.00 -7.55 -4.07
N ASP A 189 2.78 -8.83 -4.33
CA ASP A 189 2.28 -9.75 -3.33
C ASP A 189 3.36 -10.00 -2.27
N PRO A 190 3.12 -9.70 -0.98
CA PRO A 190 4.13 -9.92 0.06
C PRO A 190 4.57 -11.38 0.17
N LYS A 191 3.72 -12.35 -0.22
CA LYS A 191 4.08 -13.77 -0.26
C LYS A 191 5.01 -14.14 -1.43
N LYS A 192 5.15 -13.29 -2.44
CA LYS A 192 6.10 -13.47 -3.56
C LYS A 192 7.39 -12.66 -3.39
N ALA A 193 7.49 -11.84 -2.38
CA ALA A 193 8.64 -11.01 -2.06
C ALA A 193 9.61 -11.67 -1.05
N GLU A 194 9.56 -13.00 -0.85
CA GLU A 194 10.66 -13.69 -0.23
C GLU A 194 11.90 -13.50 -1.13
N PRO A 195 13.01 -12.96 -0.59
CA PRO A 195 14.22 -12.86 -1.37
C PRO A 195 14.61 -14.29 -1.78
N LYS A 196 14.72 -14.53 -3.10
CA LYS A 196 15.37 -15.74 -3.58
C LYS A 196 16.71 -15.83 -2.85
N PRO A 197 17.07 -16.97 -2.26
CA PRO A 197 18.37 -17.13 -1.61
C PRO A 197 19.45 -16.67 -2.59
N VAL A 198 20.37 -15.85 -2.11
CA VAL A 198 21.48 -15.28 -2.89
C VAL A 198 22.53 -16.36 -3.22
N GLU A 199 22.07 -17.58 -3.56
CA GLU A 199 22.95 -18.74 -3.84
C GLU A 199 23.32 -18.85 -5.33
N SER A 200 22.69 -18.05 -6.21
CA SER A 200 22.99 -18.12 -7.65
C SER A 200 23.90 -17.00 -8.19
N ALA A 201 24.23 -15.98 -7.37
CA ALA A 201 25.09 -14.88 -7.82
C ALA A 201 26.58 -15.07 -7.49
N VAL A 202 26.94 -16.10 -6.72
CA VAL A 202 28.34 -16.39 -6.37
C VAL A 202 28.98 -17.43 -7.32
N LYS A 203 28.20 -18.07 -8.21
CA LYS A 203 28.72 -19.08 -9.13
C LYS A 203 29.14 -18.54 -10.50
N GLU A 204 28.91 -17.29 -10.84
CA GLU A 204 29.29 -16.73 -12.14
C GLU A 204 30.48 -15.76 -12.13
N VAL A 205 31.07 -15.46 -10.98
CA VAL A 205 32.23 -14.53 -10.89
C VAL A 205 33.55 -15.24 -10.53
N VAL A 206 33.57 -16.57 -10.39
CA VAL A 206 34.78 -17.34 -10.04
C VAL A 206 35.20 -18.29 -11.19
N ALA A 207 34.86 -17.99 -12.41
CA ALA A 207 35.26 -18.80 -13.58
C ALA A 207 36.12 -18.02 -14.56
N GLU A 208 37.09 -17.23 -14.09
CA GLU A 208 38.23 -16.83 -14.91
C GLU A 208 39.42 -16.52 -13.99
N ASP A 209 40.48 -17.26 -14.24
CA ASP A 209 41.86 -17.14 -13.76
C ASP A 209 42.25 -18.01 -12.55
N LYS A 210 42.55 -19.30 -12.84
CA LYS A 210 43.55 -20.07 -12.08
C LYS A 210 44.51 -20.76 -13.05
N PRO A 211 45.84 -20.58 -12.89
CA PRO A 211 46.81 -21.31 -13.64
C PRO A 211 46.75 -22.82 -13.29
N LYS A 212 46.85 -23.65 -14.32
CA LYS A 212 46.86 -25.13 -14.21
C LYS A 212 48.07 -25.58 -13.45
N GLU A 213 48.01 -25.80 -12.13
CA GLU A 213 48.95 -26.66 -11.41
C GLU A 213 48.59 -28.12 -11.71
N LYS A 214 49.57 -28.85 -12.22
CA LYS A 214 49.48 -30.30 -12.43
C LYS A 214 49.36 -30.99 -11.08
N GLU A 215 48.23 -31.59 -10.81
CA GLU A 215 48.10 -32.52 -9.70
C GLU A 215 49.04 -33.73 -9.89
N LEU A 216 50.03 -33.80 -9.03
CA LEU A 216 50.89 -35.00 -8.90
C LEU A 216 50.05 -36.18 -8.38
N SER A 217 50.15 -37.31 -9.08
CA SER A 217 49.42 -38.51 -8.72
C SER A 217 49.78 -39.00 -7.32
N PHE A 218 48.89 -39.70 -6.68
CA PHE A 218 49.11 -40.25 -5.31
C PHE A 218 50.40 -41.02 -5.16
N LYS A 219 50.87 -41.70 -6.24
CA LYS A 219 52.16 -42.39 -6.30
C LYS A 219 53.37 -41.44 -6.23
N GLU A 220 53.29 -40.29 -6.83
CA GLU A 220 54.39 -39.30 -6.83
C GLU A 220 54.47 -38.58 -5.48
N LYS A 221 53.35 -38.38 -4.80
CA LYS A 221 53.33 -37.87 -3.43
C LYS A 221 53.94 -38.82 -2.43
N LEU A 222 53.74 -40.16 -2.59
CA LEU A 222 54.36 -41.16 -1.76
C LEU A 222 55.89 -41.28 -2.02
N LEU A 223 56.33 -41.16 -3.27
CA LEU A 223 57.77 -41.23 -3.59
C LEU A 223 58.56 -40.03 -3.02
N ASN A 224 57.95 -38.85 -2.97
CA ASN A 224 58.58 -37.68 -2.38
C ASN A 224 58.69 -37.75 -0.86
N LEU A 225 57.76 -38.42 -0.19
CA LEU A 225 57.86 -38.67 1.25
C LEU A 225 59.02 -39.61 1.61
N PHE A 226 59.35 -40.61 0.80
CA PHE A 226 60.43 -41.55 1.09
C PHE A 226 61.83 -41.03 0.69
N LYS A 227 61.93 -39.97 -0.13
CA LYS A 227 63.22 -39.35 -0.47
C LYS A 227 63.73 -38.35 0.60
N ASN A 228 62.84 -37.77 1.38
CA ASN A 228 63.23 -36.82 2.45
C ASN A 228 63.70 -37.46 3.77
N ASN A 229 63.52 -38.78 3.95
CA ASN A 229 63.93 -39.49 5.18
C ASN A 229 65.30 -40.22 5.04
N ARG A 230 66.16 -39.84 4.07
CA ARG A 230 67.52 -40.38 3.90
C ARG A 230 68.62 -39.32 3.90
N LYS A 231 68.42 -38.28 4.68
CA LYS A 231 69.53 -37.36 5.01
C LYS A 231 69.34 -36.93 6.45
N GLU A 232 69.78 -37.79 7.34
CA GLU A 232 70.38 -37.59 8.65
C GLU A 232 71.31 -38.76 8.92
#